data_caf1dcc53ef0bbf87c7885c0cc9fa6df
#
_entry.id   caf1dcc53ef0bbf87c7885c0cc9fa6df
#
_cell.length_a   1.000
_cell.length_b   1.000
_cell.length_c   1.000
_cell.angle_alpha   90.00
_cell.angle_beta   90.00
_cell.angle_gamma   90.00
#
_symmetry.space_group_name_H-M   'P 1'
#
loop_
_entity.id
_entity.type
_entity.pdbx_description
1 polymer ?
#
loop_
_entity_poly.entity_id
_entity_poly.type
_entity_poly.pdbx_seq_one_letter_code
_entity_poly.pdbx_strand_id
1 'polypeptide(L)'
;LKASPNGDQVGEASTSPYPDVPYTHWAAGYVEAAVAAGLVTAYSDGTFRPDNPITLAEGATIALGLLGYTAEDYSGAYPTPQLALYRSKGLDRGVSAQRASDSLTRQDAMYLFYNLMTADTREGSVYVSQLGYSLNAAGELDLVGLINGEMEGPLVASGDWRSSIPFSLEGVTVNRNGTISNLGAIQENDVIYWNQSMRTLWVSSEKVMGIIQSLEPSASSPTSVQVLGRTYEIESAQAALALSDLGTYGVGD
;
A
#
# COMPACT_ATOMS: atom_id res chain seq x y z
N LEU A 1 3.55 -12.11 -3.82
CA LEU A 1 4.88 -11.68 -3.38
C LEU A 1 4.90 -10.23 -2.88
N LYS A 2 4.39 -9.26 -3.62
CA LYS A 2 4.34 -7.85 -3.15
C LYS A 2 3.57 -7.67 -1.84
N ALA A 3 2.67 -8.59 -1.50
CA ALA A 3 1.97 -8.66 -0.23
C ALA A 3 2.69 -9.57 0.80
N SER A 4 3.95 -9.85 0.62
CA SER A 4 4.79 -10.59 1.57
C SER A 4 5.90 -9.70 2.11
N PRO A 5 6.48 -10.01 3.28
CA PRO A 5 7.60 -9.24 3.85
C PRO A 5 8.81 -9.08 2.92
N ASN A 6 8.92 -9.93 1.91
CA ASN A 6 10.02 -9.92 0.91
C ASN A 6 9.58 -9.33 -0.44
N GLY A 7 8.47 -8.58 -0.48
CA GLY A 7 7.90 -8.06 -1.73
C GLY A 7 8.81 -7.13 -2.53
N ASP A 8 9.70 -6.43 -1.85
CA ASP A 8 10.66 -5.50 -2.46
C ASP A 8 11.87 -6.22 -3.09
N GLN A 9 12.03 -7.52 -2.85
CA GLN A 9 13.15 -8.32 -3.38
C GLN A 9 12.88 -8.90 -4.78
N VAL A 10 11.72 -8.62 -5.35
CA VAL A 10 11.38 -9.09 -6.71
C VAL A 10 12.08 -8.20 -7.73
N GLY A 11 13.17 -8.71 -8.27
CA GLY A 11 13.93 -8.08 -9.35
C GLY A 11 13.61 -8.66 -10.73
N GLU A 12 14.32 -8.19 -11.75
CA GLU A 12 14.33 -8.84 -13.06
C GLU A 12 15.15 -10.13 -12.99
N ALA A 13 14.61 -11.24 -13.52
CA ALA A 13 15.34 -12.49 -13.60
C ALA A 13 16.50 -12.36 -14.59
N SER A 14 17.69 -12.78 -14.18
CA SER A 14 18.86 -12.85 -15.06
C SER A 14 19.01 -14.19 -15.78
N THR A 15 18.32 -15.21 -15.29
CA THR A 15 18.31 -16.58 -15.81
C THR A 15 16.90 -17.11 -15.91
N SER A 16 16.66 -18.11 -16.74
CA SER A 16 15.36 -18.78 -16.85
C SER A 16 15.17 -19.71 -15.64
N PRO A 17 14.25 -19.43 -14.71
CA PRO A 17 14.05 -20.25 -13.53
C PRO A 17 13.55 -21.66 -13.85
N TYR A 18 12.80 -21.81 -14.95
CA TYR A 18 12.30 -23.10 -15.45
C TYR A 18 12.35 -23.14 -16.98
N PRO A 19 12.35 -24.33 -17.62
CA PRO A 19 12.40 -24.46 -19.08
C PRO A 19 11.28 -23.72 -19.81
N ASP A 20 10.10 -23.66 -19.19
CA ASP A 20 8.90 -22.98 -19.70
C ASP A 20 8.70 -21.55 -19.16
N VAL A 21 9.67 -21.03 -18.39
CA VAL A 21 9.70 -19.65 -17.89
C VAL A 21 11.02 -19.00 -18.34
N PRO A 22 11.13 -18.52 -19.59
CA PRO A 22 12.33 -17.84 -20.04
C PRO A 22 12.54 -16.55 -19.22
N TYR A 23 13.81 -16.12 -19.04
CA TYR A 23 14.13 -14.92 -18.26
C TYR A 23 13.43 -13.63 -18.78
N THR A 24 13.04 -13.63 -20.06
CA THR A 24 12.28 -12.55 -20.69
C THR A 24 10.78 -12.60 -20.38
N HIS A 25 10.31 -13.67 -19.75
CA HIS A 25 8.90 -13.77 -19.35
C HIS A 25 8.63 -12.80 -18.20
N TRP A 26 7.53 -12.05 -18.28
CA TRP A 26 7.17 -11.03 -17.27
C TRP A 26 7.12 -11.57 -15.84
N ALA A 27 6.79 -12.85 -15.67
CA ALA A 27 6.71 -13.50 -14.36
C ALA A 27 8.01 -14.11 -13.87
N ALA A 28 9.11 -14.11 -14.66
CA ALA A 28 10.32 -14.85 -14.31
C ALA A 28 10.88 -14.46 -12.95
N GLY A 29 11.06 -13.16 -12.66
CA GLY A 29 11.54 -12.70 -11.36
C GLY A 29 10.57 -13.00 -10.21
N TYR A 30 9.28 -12.98 -10.47
CA TYR A 30 8.27 -13.37 -9.46
C TYR A 30 8.31 -14.87 -9.16
N VAL A 31 8.49 -15.70 -10.19
CA VAL A 31 8.61 -17.15 -10.04
C VAL A 31 9.87 -17.50 -9.24
N GLU A 32 11.00 -16.90 -9.60
CA GLU A 32 12.28 -17.10 -8.89
C GLU A 32 12.16 -16.75 -7.41
N ALA A 33 11.62 -15.57 -7.11
CA ALA A 33 11.44 -15.11 -5.74
C ALA A 33 10.42 -15.96 -4.96
N ALA A 34 9.32 -16.41 -5.58
CA ALA A 34 8.31 -17.23 -4.93
C ALA A 34 8.83 -18.63 -4.59
N VAL A 35 9.63 -19.20 -5.49
CA VAL A 35 10.29 -20.51 -5.27
C VAL A 35 11.34 -20.39 -4.18
N ALA A 36 12.19 -19.35 -4.22
CA ALA A 36 13.20 -19.09 -3.19
C ALA A 36 12.57 -18.89 -1.80
N ALA A 37 11.39 -18.28 -1.75
CA ALA A 37 10.61 -18.11 -0.51
C ALA A 37 9.84 -19.38 -0.08
N GLY A 38 9.90 -20.47 -0.85
CA GLY A 38 9.19 -21.72 -0.57
C GLY A 38 7.65 -21.62 -0.70
N LEU A 39 7.14 -20.58 -1.32
CA LEU A 39 5.70 -20.33 -1.48
C LEU A 39 5.07 -21.18 -2.59
N VAL A 40 5.87 -21.53 -3.60
CA VAL A 40 5.47 -22.34 -4.75
C VAL A 40 6.58 -23.32 -5.12
N THR A 41 6.20 -24.42 -5.78
CA THR A 41 7.12 -25.41 -6.32
C THR A 41 6.76 -25.72 -7.77
N ALA A 42 7.75 -26.15 -8.56
CA ALA A 42 7.49 -26.64 -9.91
C ALA A 42 6.69 -27.97 -9.87
N TYR A 43 6.10 -28.29 -11.01
CA TYR A 43 5.49 -29.62 -11.23
C TYR A 43 6.57 -30.71 -11.28
N SER A 44 6.16 -31.96 -11.07
CA SER A 44 7.07 -33.12 -11.04
C SER A 44 7.81 -33.37 -12.36
N ASP A 45 7.32 -32.83 -13.47
CA ASP A 45 7.96 -32.86 -14.79
C ASP A 45 9.00 -31.75 -15.01
N GLY A 46 9.25 -30.92 -13.99
CA GLY A 46 10.21 -29.82 -14.02
C GLY A 46 9.68 -28.54 -14.71
N THR A 47 8.40 -28.47 -15.06
CA THR A 47 7.77 -27.25 -15.60
C THR A 47 7.12 -26.43 -14.51
N PHE A 48 6.91 -25.14 -14.74
CA PHE A 48 6.21 -24.23 -13.82
C PHE A 48 4.79 -23.88 -14.29
N ARG A 49 4.60 -23.80 -15.61
CA ARG A 49 3.32 -23.50 -16.27
C ARG A 49 2.75 -22.12 -15.86
N PRO A 50 3.50 -21.02 -16.11
CA PRO A 50 3.18 -19.69 -15.60
C PRO A 50 1.84 -19.13 -16.10
N ASP A 51 1.37 -19.60 -17.26
CA ASP A 51 0.12 -19.15 -17.89
C ASP A 51 -1.10 -20.01 -17.52
N ASN A 52 -0.91 -21.07 -16.73
CA ASN A 52 -2.02 -21.88 -16.27
C ASN A 52 -2.84 -21.15 -15.20
N PRO A 53 -4.18 -21.30 -15.22
CA PRO A 53 -5.00 -20.84 -14.11
C PRO A 53 -4.60 -21.51 -12.80
N ILE A 54 -4.51 -20.73 -11.72
CA ILE A 54 -4.31 -21.26 -10.37
C ILE A 54 -5.63 -21.80 -9.82
N THR A 55 -5.59 -22.96 -9.21
CA THR A 55 -6.76 -23.57 -8.56
C THR A 55 -6.97 -23.04 -7.14
N LEU A 56 -8.19 -23.22 -6.59
CA LEU A 56 -8.48 -22.91 -5.19
C LEU A 56 -7.53 -23.64 -4.23
N ALA A 57 -7.23 -24.91 -4.48
CA ALA A 57 -6.31 -25.68 -3.64
C ALA A 57 -4.90 -25.11 -3.62
N GLU A 58 -4.38 -24.69 -4.78
CA GLU A 58 -3.05 -24.07 -4.90
C GLU A 58 -3.05 -22.69 -4.23
N GLY A 59 -4.02 -21.84 -4.54
CA GLY A 59 -4.12 -20.49 -3.94
C GLY A 59 -4.30 -20.52 -2.42
N ALA A 60 -5.12 -21.44 -1.90
CA ALA A 60 -5.28 -21.65 -0.48
C ALA A 60 -3.97 -22.08 0.19
N THR A 61 -3.23 -22.99 -0.45
CA THR A 61 -1.94 -23.48 0.08
C THR A 61 -0.91 -22.34 0.13
N ILE A 62 -0.83 -21.51 -0.90
CA ILE A 62 0.05 -20.33 -0.92
C ILE A 62 -0.33 -19.34 0.19
N ALA A 63 -1.62 -19.05 0.35
CA ALA A 63 -2.09 -18.13 1.39
C ALA A 63 -1.76 -18.65 2.80
N LEU A 64 -1.95 -19.96 3.04
CA LEU A 64 -1.58 -20.57 4.31
C LEU A 64 -0.06 -20.58 4.54
N GLY A 65 0.74 -20.75 3.49
CA GLY A 65 2.20 -20.63 3.56
C GLY A 65 2.63 -19.22 3.99
N LEU A 66 1.97 -18.17 3.47
CA LEU A 66 2.19 -16.79 3.90
C LEU A 66 1.82 -16.57 5.38
N LEU A 67 0.79 -17.26 5.89
CA LEU A 67 0.44 -17.25 7.31
C LEU A 67 1.38 -18.08 8.20
N GLY A 68 2.42 -18.70 7.62
CA GLY A 68 3.42 -19.47 8.34
C GLY A 68 3.08 -20.97 8.53
N TYR A 69 2.03 -21.48 7.86
CA TYR A 69 1.70 -22.90 7.90
C TYR A 69 2.57 -23.68 6.91
N THR A 70 3.06 -24.84 7.35
CA THR A 70 3.94 -25.73 6.59
C THR A 70 3.30 -27.11 6.42
N ALA A 71 3.96 -28.00 5.67
CA ALA A 71 3.49 -29.37 5.47
C ALA A 71 3.30 -30.14 6.79
N GLU A 72 4.02 -29.77 7.84
CA GLU A 72 3.94 -30.40 9.17
C GLU A 72 2.64 -30.09 9.92
N ASP A 73 1.97 -29.01 9.54
CA ASP A 73 0.71 -28.56 10.16
C ASP A 73 -0.51 -29.28 9.58
N TYR A 74 -0.34 -30.11 8.54
CA TYR A 74 -1.43 -30.77 7.85
C TYR A 74 -1.47 -32.29 8.15
N SER A 75 -2.65 -32.79 8.50
CA SER A 75 -2.87 -34.22 8.68
C SER A 75 -3.89 -34.72 7.67
N GLY A 76 -3.48 -35.65 6.78
CA GLY A 76 -4.34 -36.22 5.74
C GLY A 76 -3.86 -35.91 4.33
N ALA A 77 -4.64 -36.36 3.33
CA ALA A 77 -4.30 -36.23 1.93
C ALA A 77 -4.63 -34.82 1.40
N TYR A 78 -3.66 -34.23 0.67
CA TYR A 78 -3.85 -32.98 -0.07
C TYR A 78 -5.05 -33.10 -1.05
N PRO A 79 -5.88 -32.07 -1.18
CA PRO A 79 -5.82 -30.75 -0.54
C PRO A 79 -6.79 -30.59 0.66
N THR A 80 -7.33 -31.67 1.19
CA THR A 80 -8.41 -31.65 2.19
C THR A 80 -8.05 -30.85 3.45
N PRO A 81 -6.92 -31.10 4.14
CA PRO A 81 -6.58 -30.38 5.36
C PRO A 81 -6.25 -28.91 5.08
N GLN A 82 -5.63 -28.58 3.95
CA GLN A 82 -5.37 -27.20 3.54
C GLN A 82 -6.66 -26.42 3.37
N LEU A 83 -7.65 -26.97 2.68
CA LEU A 83 -8.94 -26.33 2.48
C LEU A 83 -9.76 -26.21 3.77
N ALA A 84 -9.64 -27.18 4.69
CA ALA A 84 -10.25 -27.09 6.00
C ALA A 84 -9.66 -25.91 6.81
N LEU A 85 -8.34 -25.81 6.86
CA LEU A 85 -7.64 -24.72 7.55
C LEU A 85 -7.91 -23.36 6.88
N TYR A 86 -7.88 -23.30 5.55
CA TYR A 86 -8.24 -22.13 4.75
C TYR A 86 -9.61 -21.56 5.15
N ARG A 87 -10.63 -22.42 5.27
CA ARG A 87 -11.97 -22.00 5.72
C ARG A 87 -11.99 -21.59 7.19
N SER A 88 -11.32 -22.32 8.05
CA SER A 88 -11.27 -22.01 9.50
C SER A 88 -10.60 -20.66 9.79
N LYS A 89 -9.70 -20.19 8.90
CA LYS A 89 -9.07 -18.89 8.96
C LYS A 89 -9.89 -17.78 8.29
N GLY A 90 -11.06 -18.11 7.74
CA GLY A 90 -11.94 -17.16 7.08
C GLY A 90 -11.39 -16.60 5.77
N LEU A 91 -10.43 -17.30 5.15
CA LEU A 91 -9.83 -16.88 3.89
C LEU A 91 -10.79 -17.07 2.69
N ASP A 92 -11.88 -17.80 2.87
CA ASP A 92 -12.91 -18.09 1.86
C ASP A 92 -13.98 -16.99 1.72
N ARG A 93 -13.96 -15.97 2.57
CA ARG A 93 -14.99 -14.91 2.53
C ARG A 93 -14.99 -14.18 1.19
N GLY A 94 -16.14 -14.18 0.50
CA GLY A 94 -16.32 -13.54 -0.81
C GLY A 94 -15.69 -14.29 -1.99
N VAL A 95 -14.92 -15.36 -1.76
CA VAL A 95 -14.34 -16.20 -2.82
C VAL A 95 -15.43 -17.06 -3.44
N SER A 96 -15.56 -17.03 -4.76
CA SER A 96 -16.59 -17.78 -5.50
C SER A 96 -16.22 -19.24 -5.76
N ALA A 97 -14.93 -19.55 -5.86
CA ALA A 97 -14.43 -20.91 -6.02
C ALA A 97 -14.74 -21.76 -4.78
N GLN A 98 -15.32 -22.94 -4.98
CA GLN A 98 -15.78 -23.80 -3.88
C GLN A 98 -15.08 -25.16 -3.84
N ARG A 99 -14.73 -25.70 -5.02
CA ARG A 99 -14.05 -26.99 -5.16
C ARG A 99 -12.55 -26.80 -5.29
N ALA A 100 -11.79 -27.76 -4.83
CA ALA A 100 -10.33 -27.74 -4.89
C ALA A 100 -9.76 -27.42 -6.30
N SER A 101 -10.44 -27.94 -7.33
CA SER A 101 -10.06 -27.80 -8.74
C SER A 101 -10.62 -26.55 -9.42
N ASP A 102 -11.47 -25.77 -8.76
CA ASP A 102 -12.01 -24.55 -9.37
C ASP A 102 -10.89 -23.52 -9.57
N SER A 103 -10.83 -22.92 -10.74
CA SER A 103 -9.86 -21.87 -11.03
C SER A 103 -10.24 -20.59 -10.31
N LEU A 104 -9.27 -19.92 -9.69
CA LEU A 104 -9.46 -18.61 -9.08
C LEU A 104 -9.57 -17.52 -10.17
N THR A 105 -10.59 -16.70 -10.05
CA THR A 105 -10.73 -15.47 -10.84
C THR A 105 -9.87 -14.35 -10.22
N ARG A 106 -9.69 -13.25 -10.94
CA ARG A 106 -9.03 -12.04 -10.38
C ARG A 106 -9.80 -11.48 -9.18
N GLN A 107 -11.13 -11.60 -9.19
CA GLN A 107 -11.98 -11.19 -8.07
C GLN A 107 -11.76 -12.11 -6.86
N ASP A 108 -11.70 -13.43 -7.06
CA ASP A 108 -11.37 -14.36 -5.98
C ASP A 108 -10.00 -14.08 -5.37
N ALA A 109 -8.99 -13.78 -6.21
CA ALA A 109 -7.67 -13.41 -5.74
C ALA A 109 -7.70 -12.11 -4.89
N MET A 110 -8.49 -11.11 -5.28
CA MET A 110 -8.68 -9.89 -4.51
C MET A 110 -9.26 -10.19 -3.12
N TYR A 111 -10.33 -10.97 -3.04
CA TYR A 111 -10.91 -11.36 -1.75
C TYR A 111 -9.94 -12.19 -0.91
N LEU A 112 -9.23 -13.13 -1.52
CA LEU A 112 -8.24 -13.94 -0.83
C LEU A 112 -7.13 -13.08 -0.22
N PHE A 113 -6.59 -12.11 -0.96
CA PHE A 113 -5.59 -11.18 -0.44
C PHE A 113 -6.14 -10.30 0.68
N TYR A 114 -7.35 -9.76 0.54
CA TYR A 114 -7.96 -8.97 1.61
C TYR A 114 -8.15 -9.79 2.89
N ASN A 115 -8.69 -11.00 2.77
CA ASN A 115 -8.88 -11.90 3.90
C ASN A 115 -7.54 -12.30 4.54
N LEU A 116 -6.49 -12.51 3.73
CA LEU A 116 -5.14 -12.79 4.20
C LEU A 116 -4.61 -11.66 5.09
N MET A 117 -4.79 -10.40 4.69
CA MET A 117 -4.30 -9.25 5.47
C MET A 117 -4.89 -9.19 6.88
N THR A 118 -6.14 -9.62 7.04
CA THR A 118 -6.85 -9.58 8.32
C THR A 118 -6.80 -10.90 9.11
N ALA A 119 -6.17 -11.94 8.55
CA ALA A 119 -6.09 -13.26 9.18
C ALA A 119 -4.95 -13.34 10.20
N ASP A 120 -5.17 -14.17 11.23
CA ASP A 120 -4.12 -14.51 12.18
C ASP A 120 -3.12 -15.50 11.57
N THR A 121 -1.84 -15.20 11.73
CA THR A 121 -0.75 -16.10 11.39
C THR A 121 -0.76 -17.35 12.29
N ARG A 122 0.08 -18.35 11.98
CA ARG A 122 0.30 -19.52 12.82
C ARG A 122 0.77 -19.14 14.23
N GLU A 123 1.52 -18.05 14.35
CA GLU A 123 2.05 -17.53 15.62
C GLU A 123 1.04 -16.67 16.40
N GLY A 124 -0.15 -16.42 15.84
CA GLY A 124 -1.23 -15.67 16.50
C GLY A 124 -1.16 -14.14 16.33
N SER A 125 -0.24 -13.62 15.54
CA SER A 125 -0.24 -12.20 15.15
C SER A 125 -1.09 -11.99 13.90
N VAL A 126 -1.65 -10.81 13.71
CA VAL A 126 -2.35 -10.50 12.45
C VAL A 126 -1.34 -10.35 11.32
N TYR A 127 -1.60 -10.97 10.15
CA TYR A 127 -0.63 -11.00 9.05
C TYR A 127 -0.18 -9.61 8.59
N VAL A 128 -1.12 -8.66 8.48
CA VAL A 128 -0.79 -7.30 8.01
C VAL A 128 0.24 -6.58 8.90
N SER A 129 0.36 -6.96 10.18
CA SER A 129 1.37 -6.37 11.07
C SER A 129 2.81 -6.72 10.66
N GLN A 130 3.02 -7.85 9.98
CA GLN A 130 4.33 -8.22 9.42
C GLN A 130 4.73 -7.32 8.24
N LEU A 131 3.77 -6.65 7.63
CA LEU A 131 3.97 -5.67 6.55
C LEU A 131 4.10 -4.23 7.08
N GLY A 132 4.08 -4.04 8.40
CA GLY A 132 4.17 -2.72 9.03
C GLY A 132 2.83 -1.97 9.14
N TYR A 133 1.70 -2.62 8.86
CA TYR A 133 0.38 -2.00 8.91
C TYR A 133 -0.46 -2.53 10.08
N SER A 134 -1.58 -1.87 10.37
CA SER A 134 -2.46 -2.20 11.49
C SER A 134 -3.91 -2.41 11.08
N LEU A 135 -4.69 -2.99 11.98
CA LEU A 135 -6.13 -3.02 11.88
C LEU A 135 -6.74 -1.88 12.73
N ASN A 136 -7.87 -1.36 12.28
CA ASN A 136 -8.69 -0.44 13.06
C ASN A 136 -9.44 -1.17 14.20
N ALA A 137 -10.15 -0.43 15.04
CA ALA A 137 -10.91 -1.00 16.16
C ALA A 137 -12.03 -1.97 15.74
N ALA A 138 -12.45 -1.97 14.47
CA ALA A 138 -13.43 -2.90 13.91
C ALA A 138 -12.77 -4.20 13.39
N GLY A 139 -11.43 -4.32 13.44
CA GLY A 139 -10.69 -5.47 12.90
C GLY A 139 -10.53 -5.44 11.38
N GLU A 140 -10.72 -4.29 10.76
CA GLU A 140 -10.50 -4.05 9.33
C GLU A 140 -9.16 -3.35 9.09
N LEU A 141 -8.66 -3.39 7.85
CA LEU A 141 -7.44 -2.65 7.49
C LEU A 141 -7.59 -1.17 7.84
N ASP A 142 -6.63 -0.63 8.58
CA ASP A 142 -6.57 0.80 8.88
C ASP A 142 -6.08 1.58 7.65
N LEU A 143 -6.99 1.75 6.69
CA LEU A 143 -6.69 2.48 5.45
C LEU A 143 -6.37 3.95 5.71
N VAL A 144 -6.92 4.54 6.76
CA VAL A 144 -6.64 5.93 7.14
C VAL A 144 -5.23 6.06 7.70
N GLY A 145 -4.85 5.16 8.61
CA GLY A 145 -3.49 5.09 9.13
C GLY A 145 -2.45 4.81 8.04
N LEU A 146 -2.77 3.89 7.11
CA LEU A 146 -1.93 3.58 5.96
C LEU A 146 -1.72 4.80 5.04
N ILE A 147 -2.79 5.50 4.67
CA ILE A 147 -2.71 6.68 3.81
C ILE A 147 -1.90 7.78 4.50
N ASN A 148 -2.18 8.05 5.77
CA ASN A 148 -1.50 9.09 6.54
C ASN A 148 -0.02 8.75 6.80
N GLY A 149 0.30 7.49 7.07
CA GLY A 149 1.67 7.06 7.36
C GLY A 149 2.60 7.08 6.15
N GLU A 150 2.07 6.92 4.95
CA GLU A 150 2.83 6.95 3.69
C GLU A 150 2.61 8.23 2.88
N MET A 151 1.90 9.22 3.46
CA MET A 151 1.68 10.49 2.79
C MET A 151 2.88 11.40 2.97
N GLU A 152 3.48 11.79 1.85
CA GLU A 152 4.60 12.74 1.79
C GLU A 152 4.09 14.14 1.40
N GLY A 153 4.83 15.16 1.76
CA GLY A 153 4.49 16.57 1.57
C GLY A 153 4.60 17.36 2.89
N PRO A 154 4.04 18.57 2.98
CA PRO A 154 3.35 19.32 1.92
C PRO A 154 4.30 19.89 0.86
N LEU A 155 3.82 19.99 -0.37
CA LEU A 155 4.45 20.72 -1.46
C LEU A 155 3.50 21.81 -1.96
N VAL A 156 3.97 23.03 -2.04
CA VAL A 156 3.18 24.13 -2.63
C VAL A 156 3.39 24.11 -4.15
N ALA A 157 2.28 24.07 -4.89
CA ALA A 157 2.30 24.13 -6.36
C ALA A 157 2.78 25.51 -6.84
N SER A 158 4.07 25.65 -7.08
CA SER A 158 4.69 26.86 -7.63
C SER A 158 5.74 26.49 -8.67
N GLY A 159 5.87 27.28 -9.73
CA GLY A 159 6.84 27.02 -10.78
C GLY A 159 6.75 25.59 -11.34
N ASP A 160 7.88 24.89 -11.41
CA ASP A 160 7.96 23.49 -11.85
C ASP A 160 7.81 22.51 -10.69
N TRP A 161 6.74 22.60 -9.93
CA TRP A 161 6.44 21.70 -8.80
C TRP A 161 6.43 20.22 -9.17
N ARG A 162 6.15 19.90 -10.46
CA ARG A 162 6.08 18.51 -10.95
C ARG A 162 7.40 17.77 -10.81
N SER A 163 8.51 18.47 -10.96
CA SER A 163 9.85 17.89 -10.80
C SER A 163 10.19 17.51 -9.36
N SER A 164 9.44 18.02 -8.39
CA SER A 164 9.62 17.71 -6.96
C SER A 164 8.88 16.44 -6.54
N ILE A 165 8.02 15.87 -7.38
CA ILE A 165 7.34 14.61 -7.12
C ILE A 165 8.28 13.46 -7.52
N PRO A 166 8.57 12.49 -6.60
CA PRO A 166 9.62 11.49 -6.81
C PRO A 166 9.25 10.35 -7.76
N PHE A 167 8.09 10.42 -8.42
CA PHE A 167 7.62 9.37 -9.35
C PHE A 167 6.95 9.97 -10.60
N SER A 168 6.82 9.18 -11.66
CA SER A 168 6.16 9.60 -12.90
C SER A 168 4.70 9.96 -12.67
N LEU A 169 4.27 11.11 -13.17
CA LEU A 169 2.88 11.57 -13.08
C LEU A 169 1.98 10.99 -14.18
N GLU A 170 2.48 10.16 -15.06
CA GLU A 170 1.66 9.46 -16.06
C GLU A 170 0.70 8.48 -15.37
N GLY A 171 -0.61 8.64 -15.62
CA GLY A 171 -1.63 7.81 -15.00
C GLY A 171 -1.80 8.01 -13.48
N VAL A 172 -1.30 9.10 -12.92
CA VAL A 172 -1.49 9.45 -11.51
C VAL A 172 -2.95 9.79 -11.22
N THR A 173 -3.46 9.33 -10.07
CA THR A 173 -4.75 9.75 -9.55
C THR A 173 -4.62 11.10 -8.84
N VAL A 174 -5.47 12.05 -9.16
CA VAL A 174 -5.53 13.36 -8.48
C VAL A 174 -6.85 13.48 -7.74
N ASN A 175 -6.78 13.73 -6.45
CA ASN A 175 -7.92 14.05 -5.61
C ASN A 175 -7.78 15.51 -5.16
N ARG A 176 -8.65 16.38 -5.66
CA ARG A 176 -8.62 17.81 -5.33
C ARG A 176 -9.83 18.17 -4.48
N ASN A 177 -9.58 18.64 -3.26
CA ASN A 177 -10.62 18.96 -2.27
C ASN A 177 -11.63 17.80 -2.07
N GLY A 178 -11.13 16.55 -1.97
CA GLY A 178 -11.96 15.37 -1.78
C GLY A 178 -12.66 14.83 -3.04
N THR A 179 -12.41 15.42 -4.22
CA THR A 179 -13.05 15.00 -5.48
C THR A 179 -12.00 14.56 -6.50
N ILE A 180 -12.27 13.47 -7.23
CA ILE A 180 -11.40 13.01 -8.32
C ILE A 180 -11.27 14.10 -9.39
N SER A 181 -10.04 14.38 -9.78
CA SER A 181 -9.67 15.47 -10.68
C SER A 181 -8.52 15.04 -11.60
N ASN A 182 -7.79 16.01 -12.16
CA ASN A 182 -6.64 15.75 -13.05
C ASN A 182 -5.52 16.77 -12.80
N LEU A 183 -4.33 16.49 -13.35
CA LEU A 183 -3.14 17.34 -13.18
C LEU A 183 -3.31 18.78 -13.68
N GLY A 184 -4.18 18.98 -14.68
CA GLY A 184 -4.44 20.32 -15.24
C GLY A 184 -5.32 21.20 -14.34
N ALA A 185 -6.00 20.59 -13.35
CA ALA A 185 -6.81 21.34 -12.39
C ALA A 185 -5.99 21.91 -11.21
N ILE A 186 -4.74 21.49 -11.04
CA ILE A 186 -3.84 21.98 -9.99
C ILE A 186 -3.40 23.40 -10.34
N GLN A 187 -3.63 24.33 -9.44
CA GLN A 187 -3.36 25.75 -9.61
C GLN A 187 -2.16 26.19 -8.78
N GLU A 188 -1.60 27.34 -9.12
CA GLU A 188 -0.54 27.94 -8.32
C GLU A 188 -0.98 28.19 -6.87
N ASN A 189 -0.10 27.86 -5.94
CA ASN A 189 -0.31 27.87 -4.48
C ASN A 189 -1.35 26.83 -3.97
N ASP A 190 -1.75 25.84 -4.75
CA ASP A 190 -2.40 24.66 -4.18
C ASP A 190 -1.38 23.87 -3.35
N VAL A 191 -1.83 23.24 -2.28
CA VAL A 191 -0.99 22.37 -1.43
C VAL A 191 -1.17 20.94 -1.86
N ILE A 192 -0.05 20.24 -2.11
CA ILE A 192 -0.02 18.88 -2.64
C ILE A 192 0.62 17.96 -1.60
N TYR A 193 -0.07 16.88 -1.28
CA TYR A 193 0.47 15.69 -0.64
C TYR A 193 0.44 14.53 -1.63
N TRP A 194 1.33 13.56 -1.49
CA TRP A 194 1.33 12.40 -2.37
C TRP A 194 1.66 11.12 -1.63
N ASN A 195 1.25 10.02 -2.23
CA ASN A 195 1.68 8.68 -1.87
C ASN A 195 2.20 8.00 -3.13
N GLN A 196 3.47 7.61 -3.11
CA GLN A 196 4.13 7.01 -4.26
C GLN A 196 3.57 5.63 -4.60
N SER A 197 3.33 4.80 -3.59
CA SER A 197 2.82 3.42 -3.77
C SER A 197 1.42 3.41 -4.39
N MET A 198 0.56 4.35 -3.98
CA MET A 198 -0.79 4.53 -4.52
C MET A 198 -0.82 5.34 -5.82
N ARG A 199 0.30 5.97 -6.21
CA ARG A 199 0.38 6.91 -7.33
C ARG A 199 -0.74 7.95 -7.28
N THR A 200 -0.93 8.56 -6.12
CA THR A 200 -2.04 9.49 -5.84
C THR A 200 -1.51 10.82 -5.32
N LEU A 201 -2.08 11.91 -5.82
CA LEU A 201 -1.89 13.26 -5.31
C LEU A 201 -3.19 13.72 -4.62
N TRP A 202 -3.07 14.22 -3.40
CA TRP A 202 -4.13 14.95 -2.71
C TRP A 202 -3.80 16.43 -2.75
N VAL A 203 -4.75 17.21 -3.26
CA VAL A 203 -4.56 18.63 -3.52
C VAL A 203 -5.59 19.43 -2.75
N SER A 204 -5.13 20.31 -1.90
CA SER A 204 -5.96 21.29 -1.22
C SER A 204 -5.80 22.66 -1.88
N SER A 205 -6.92 23.27 -2.21
CA SER A 205 -6.97 24.65 -2.74
C SER A 205 -7.57 25.64 -1.77
N GLU A 206 -7.85 25.21 -0.54
CA GLU A 206 -8.36 26.13 0.50
C GLU A 206 -7.31 27.18 0.83
N LYS A 207 -7.70 28.44 0.76
CA LYS A 207 -6.85 29.58 1.05
C LYS A 207 -7.59 30.52 2.00
N VAL A 208 -6.89 30.97 3.02
CA VAL A 208 -7.37 31.97 3.96
C VAL A 208 -6.48 33.20 3.81
N MET A 209 -7.10 34.35 3.71
CA MET A 209 -6.39 35.64 3.71
C MET A 209 -6.91 36.48 4.87
N GLY A 210 -6.00 37.06 5.64
CA GLY A 210 -6.33 37.89 6.78
C GLY A 210 -5.08 38.28 7.56
N ILE A 211 -5.24 39.14 8.54
CA ILE A 211 -4.16 39.57 9.41
C ILE A 211 -3.80 38.46 10.39
N ILE A 212 -2.51 38.23 10.59
CA ILE A 212 -1.99 37.30 11.60
C ILE A 212 -2.29 37.89 12.99
N GLN A 213 -3.10 37.20 13.77
CA GLN A 213 -3.54 37.65 15.08
C GLN A 213 -2.63 37.15 16.20
N SER A 214 -2.16 35.89 16.12
CA SER A 214 -1.19 35.33 17.05
C SER A 214 -0.39 34.22 16.41
N LEU A 215 0.76 33.92 16.99
CA LEU A 215 1.66 32.81 16.68
C LEU A 215 1.90 32.00 17.97
N GLU A 216 1.54 30.74 17.95
CA GLU A 216 1.62 29.88 19.13
C GLU A 216 2.61 28.73 18.93
N PRO A 217 3.33 28.29 19.97
CA PRO A 217 3.36 28.81 21.36
C PRO A 217 4.15 30.11 21.50
N SER A 218 4.93 30.49 20.49
CA SER A 218 5.70 31.74 20.47
C SER A 218 6.11 32.11 19.04
N ALA A 219 6.39 33.39 18.81
CA ALA A 219 6.90 33.86 17.52
C ALA A 219 8.32 33.33 17.19
N SER A 220 9.11 32.88 18.16
CA SER A 220 10.44 32.32 17.89
C SER A 220 10.38 30.87 17.39
N SER A 221 9.30 30.16 17.66
CA SER A 221 9.09 28.76 17.21
C SER A 221 7.60 28.46 17.03
N PRO A 222 6.95 29.06 16.04
CA PRO A 222 5.51 28.89 15.85
C PRO A 222 5.17 27.52 15.29
N THR A 223 4.20 26.87 15.92
CA THR A 223 3.59 25.61 15.44
C THR A 223 2.17 25.81 14.96
N SER A 224 1.57 26.97 15.29
CA SER A 224 0.27 27.36 14.74
C SER A 224 0.14 28.87 14.59
N VAL A 225 -0.76 29.29 13.71
CA VAL A 225 -1.05 30.70 13.39
C VAL A 225 -2.54 30.95 13.49
N GLN A 226 -2.95 32.08 14.09
CA GLN A 226 -4.33 32.50 14.14
C GLN A 226 -4.61 33.60 13.09
N VAL A 227 -5.58 33.34 12.22
CA VAL A 227 -6.07 34.26 11.19
C VAL A 227 -7.61 34.26 11.21
N LEU A 228 -8.21 35.44 11.22
CA LEU A 228 -9.68 35.63 11.28
C LEU A 228 -10.36 34.85 12.43
N GLY A 229 -9.69 34.76 13.58
CA GLY A 229 -10.20 34.05 14.74
C GLY A 229 -10.14 32.52 14.65
N ARG A 230 -9.54 31.95 13.60
CA ARG A 230 -9.31 30.52 13.45
C ARG A 230 -7.82 30.20 13.59
N THR A 231 -7.52 29.10 14.26
CA THR A 231 -6.15 28.59 14.40
C THR A 231 -5.87 27.57 13.32
N TYR A 232 -4.71 27.70 12.68
CA TYR A 232 -4.20 26.80 11.65
C TYR A 232 -2.86 26.24 12.12
N GLU A 233 -2.67 24.95 12.02
CA GLU A 233 -1.39 24.33 12.32
C GLU A 233 -0.39 24.56 11.19
N ILE A 234 0.88 24.71 11.56
CA ILE A 234 1.98 24.94 10.62
C ILE A 234 2.71 23.61 10.42
N GLU A 235 2.46 22.97 9.29
CA GLU A 235 3.06 21.65 8.98
C GLU A 235 4.41 21.76 8.23
N SER A 236 4.66 22.89 7.60
CA SER A 236 5.88 23.12 6.80
C SER A 236 6.94 23.86 7.61
N ALA A 237 8.15 23.30 7.69
CA ALA A 237 9.30 23.98 8.31
C ALA A 237 9.61 25.34 7.64
N GLN A 238 9.38 25.45 6.32
CA GLN A 238 9.54 26.71 5.60
C GLN A 238 8.49 27.73 6.03
N ALA A 239 7.23 27.33 6.23
CA ALA A 239 6.20 28.23 6.73
C ALA A 239 6.48 28.63 8.18
N ALA A 240 6.91 27.69 9.03
CA ALA A 240 7.31 28.00 10.41
C ALA A 240 8.45 29.02 10.46
N LEU A 241 9.46 28.86 9.60
CA LEU A 241 10.57 29.83 9.49
C LEU A 241 10.07 31.20 8.99
N ALA A 242 9.22 31.23 7.96
CA ALA A 242 8.70 32.47 7.38
C ALA A 242 7.84 33.28 8.38
N LEU A 243 7.16 32.58 9.29
CA LEU A 243 6.31 33.15 10.34
C LEU A 243 7.05 33.37 11.67
N SER A 244 8.31 32.93 11.78
CA SER A 244 9.12 33.12 13.00
C SER A 244 9.71 34.51 13.09
N ASP A 245 10.27 34.86 14.27
CA ASP A 245 11.04 36.09 14.48
C ASP A 245 12.22 36.29 13.51
N LEU A 246 12.66 35.21 12.86
CA LEU A 246 13.71 35.20 11.83
C LEU A 246 13.13 35.29 10.41
N GLY A 247 11.81 35.26 10.29
CA GLY A 247 11.11 35.23 9.00
C GLY A 247 10.66 36.58 8.50
N THR A 248 9.74 36.55 7.53
CA THR A 248 9.27 37.74 6.81
C THR A 248 7.93 38.25 7.35
N TYR A 249 7.14 37.38 7.99
CA TYR A 249 5.78 37.69 8.40
C TYR A 249 5.60 37.50 9.91
N GLY A 250 4.87 38.43 10.53
CA GLY A 250 4.61 38.43 11.96
C GLY A 250 3.19 38.86 12.31
N VAL A 251 2.91 38.96 13.61
CA VAL A 251 1.61 39.44 14.10
C VAL A 251 1.36 40.86 13.58
N GLY A 252 0.23 41.06 12.90
CA GLY A 252 -0.17 42.32 12.30
C GLY A 252 0.00 42.42 10.80
N ASP A 253 0.70 41.45 10.16
CA ASP A 253 0.87 41.38 8.70
C ASP A 253 -0.36 40.76 8.01
#